data_bb0e0af50e4882251c6eac1e5a9118f3
#
_entry.id   bb0e0af50e4882251c6eac1e5a9118f3
#
_cell.length_a   1.000
_cell.length_b   1.000
_cell.length_c   1.000
_cell.angle_alpha   90.00
_cell.angle_beta   90.00
_cell.angle_gamma   90.00
#
_symmetry.space_group_name_H-M   'P 1'
#
loop_
_entity.id
_entity.type
_entity.pdbx_description
1 polymer ?
#
loop_
_entity_poly.entity_id
_entity_poly.type
_entity_poly.pdbx_seq_one_letter_code
_entity_poly.pdbx_strand_id
1 'polypeptide(L)'
;MPKVYIIDSPVPNAFATGRNPEHAAVAVTTALANALDKDEIEGVLAHELSHVKHGDILIGTIAASMAGIITTLSHWGMFFGGGDRDRNSSSSAIVGLAMMILAPLAAGIIQMAVSRSREYMADKSGGELSGNPDALADALLKIESYAKNRTMPGATENTAHMFIICPFSAKDMKQLFSTHPSTADRVARLRAQAKAMRSSGGAK
;
A
#
# COMPACT_ATOMS: atom_id res chain seq x y z
N MET A 1 20.97 -3.04 10.64
CA MET A 1 19.96 -4.01 10.16
C MET A 1 18.69 -3.85 10.99
N PRO A 2 17.51 -3.83 10.43
CA PRO A 2 16.26 -3.80 11.18
C PRO A 2 16.14 -5.02 12.11
N LYS A 3 15.44 -4.84 13.23
CA LYS A 3 15.10 -5.97 14.10
C LYS A 3 13.97 -6.77 13.45
N VAL A 4 14.04 -8.09 13.52
CA VAL A 4 13.01 -9.00 13.00
C VAL A 4 12.26 -9.62 14.16
N TYR A 5 10.93 -9.59 14.09
CA TYR A 5 10.03 -10.12 15.12
C TYR A 5 9.10 -11.18 14.52
N ILE A 6 8.79 -12.19 15.31
CA ILE A 6 7.73 -13.15 15.00
C ILE A 6 6.56 -12.84 15.91
N ILE A 7 5.38 -12.68 15.32
CA ILE A 7 4.12 -12.39 16.03
C ILE A 7 3.25 -13.64 15.95
N ASP A 8 2.80 -14.12 17.09
CA ASP A 8 1.83 -15.22 17.12
C ASP A 8 0.46 -14.70 16.67
N SER A 9 0.07 -15.08 15.45
CA SER A 9 -1.18 -14.67 14.81
C SER A 9 -1.63 -15.73 13.81
N PRO A 10 -2.94 -16.04 13.78
CA PRO A 10 -3.52 -16.95 12.79
C PRO A 10 -3.71 -16.31 11.40
N VAL A 11 -3.45 -15.00 11.25
CA VAL A 11 -3.58 -14.27 9.99
C VAL A 11 -2.21 -14.14 9.34
N PRO A 12 -2.01 -14.66 8.11
CA PRO A 12 -0.75 -14.51 7.39
C PRO A 12 -0.48 -13.05 7.05
N ASN A 13 0.57 -12.49 7.63
CA ASN A 13 0.99 -11.11 7.38
C ASN A 13 2.48 -10.90 7.66
N ALA A 14 3.07 -9.94 6.98
CA ALA A 14 4.33 -9.31 7.36
C ALA A 14 4.20 -7.81 7.16
N PHE A 15 4.94 -7.03 7.92
CA PHE A 15 4.97 -5.59 7.78
C PHE A 15 6.26 -5.02 8.34
N ALA A 16 6.68 -3.88 7.78
CA ALA A 16 7.74 -3.07 8.32
C ALA A 16 7.17 -1.85 9.02
N THR A 17 7.81 -1.44 10.10
CA THR A 17 7.48 -0.23 10.85
C THR A 17 8.74 0.48 11.29
N GLY A 18 8.64 1.77 11.60
CA GLY A 18 9.76 2.59 12.08
C GLY A 18 9.78 3.96 11.43
N ARG A 19 10.42 4.92 12.09
CA ARG A 19 10.48 6.31 11.62
C ARG A 19 11.58 6.55 10.56
N ASN A 20 12.58 5.68 10.53
CA ASN A 20 13.71 5.72 9.58
C ASN A 20 14.40 4.34 9.55
N PRO A 21 15.33 4.08 8.61
CA PRO A 21 16.02 2.79 8.50
C PRO A 21 16.76 2.35 9.77
N GLU A 22 17.31 3.29 10.57
CA GLU A 22 18.04 3.01 11.79
C GLU A 22 17.12 2.54 12.93
N HIS A 23 15.85 2.93 12.87
CA HIS A 23 14.81 2.59 13.87
C HIS A 23 13.70 1.76 13.25
N ALA A 24 14.02 0.97 12.24
CA ALA A 24 13.06 0.08 11.59
C ALA A 24 13.01 -1.29 12.27
N ALA A 25 11.85 -1.90 12.19
CA ALA A 25 11.62 -3.28 12.57
C ALA A 25 10.72 -3.95 11.51
N VAL A 26 10.94 -5.23 11.29
CA VAL A 26 10.10 -6.06 10.41
C VAL A 26 9.46 -7.14 11.26
N ALA A 27 8.18 -7.37 11.08
CA ALA A 27 7.44 -8.41 11.76
C ALA A 27 6.83 -9.38 10.76
N VAL A 28 6.86 -10.68 11.12
CA VAL A 28 6.25 -11.78 10.36
C VAL A 28 5.34 -12.56 11.29
N THR A 29 4.16 -12.92 10.85
CA THR A 29 3.26 -13.75 11.65
C THR A 29 3.60 -15.23 11.56
N THR A 30 3.28 -16.00 12.62
CA THR A 30 3.42 -17.46 12.63
C THR A 30 2.65 -18.11 11.49
N ALA A 31 1.45 -17.59 11.18
CA ALA A 31 0.64 -18.11 10.07
C ALA A 31 1.33 -17.90 8.70
N LEU A 32 2.00 -16.76 8.46
CA LEU A 32 2.75 -16.52 7.23
C LEU A 32 3.97 -17.45 7.15
N ALA A 33 4.72 -17.55 8.23
CA ALA A 33 5.91 -18.42 8.31
C ALA A 33 5.59 -19.90 8.07
N ASN A 34 4.38 -20.34 8.42
CA ASN A 34 3.90 -21.71 8.17
C ASN A 34 3.30 -21.90 6.78
N ALA A 35 2.85 -20.83 6.11
CA ALA A 35 2.19 -20.91 4.80
C ALA A 35 3.16 -20.81 3.63
N LEU A 36 4.30 -20.17 3.82
CA LEU A 36 5.29 -19.89 2.79
C LEU A 36 6.55 -20.74 2.98
N ASP A 37 7.22 -21.06 1.89
CA ASP A 37 8.55 -21.65 1.94
C ASP A 37 9.64 -20.60 2.20
N LYS A 38 10.89 -21.06 2.34
CA LYS A 38 12.01 -20.19 2.69
C LYS A 38 12.24 -19.08 1.67
N ASP A 39 12.21 -19.41 0.37
CA ASP A 39 12.49 -18.44 -0.70
C ASP A 39 11.36 -17.40 -0.82
N GLU A 40 10.12 -17.83 -0.60
CA GLU A 40 8.94 -16.96 -0.56
C GLU A 40 8.98 -16.00 0.64
N ILE A 41 9.36 -16.49 1.83
CA ILE A 41 9.55 -15.65 3.01
C ILE A 41 10.69 -14.65 2.77
N GLU A 42 11.79 -15.05 2.16
CA GLU A 42 12.89 -14.17 1.79
C GLU A 42 12.43 -13.08 0.82
N GLY A 43 11.62 -13.43 -0.18
CA GLY A 43 11.02 -12.47 -1.12
C GLY A 43 10.12 -11.45 -0.41
N VAL A 44 9.25 -11.91 0.51
CA VAL A 44 8.38 -11.03 1.30
C VAL A 44 9.21 -10.11 2.21
N LEU A 45 10.20 -10.64 2.91
CA LEU A 45 11.08 -9.82 3.76
C LEU A 45 11.87 -8.79 2.96
N ALA A 46 12.33 -9.15 1.77
CA ALA A 46 13.02 -8.23 0.86
C ALA A 46 12.09 -7.10 0.38
N HIS A 47 10.82 -7.41 0.13
CA HIS A 47 9.79 -6.41 -0.17
C HIS A 47 9.60 -5.44 1.00
N GLU A 48 9.40 -5.93 2.22
CA GLU A 48 9.25 -5.11 3.43
C GLU A 48 10.48 -4.25 3.71
N LEU A 49 11.68 -4.80 3.53
CA LEU A 49 12.93 -4.06 3.67
C LEU A 49 13.07 -2.97 2.60
N SER A 50 12.49 -3.15 1.43
CA SER A 50 12.47 -2.15 0.37
C SER A 50 11.64 -0.93 0.75
N HIS A 51 10.50 -1.10 1.43
CA HIS A 51 9.73 0.00 2.01
C HIS A 51 10.52 0.81 3.03
N VAL A 52 11.28 0.12 3.89
CA VAL A 52 12.17 0.78 4.85
C VAL A 52 13.26 1.58 4.13
N LYS A 53 13.91 0.96 3.14
CA LYS A 53 14.99 1.57 2.35
C LYS A 53 14.53 2.83 1.60
N HIS A 54 13.32 2.81 1.05
CA HIS A 54 12.77 3.93 0.28
C HIS A 54 12.12 5.01 1.16
N GLY A 55 12.01 4.80 2.47
CA GLY A 55 11.38 5.75 3.38
C GLY A 55 9.86 5.87 3.16
N ASP A 56 9.21 4.80 2.73
CA ASP A 56 7.81 4.79 2.31
C ASP A 56 6.84 5.21 3.42
N ILE A 57 7.18 4.94 4.69
CA ILE A 57 6.39 5.39 5.85
C ILE A 57 6.35 6.92 5.90
N LEU A 58 7.50 7.57 5.71
CA LEU A 58 7.58 9.04 5.70
C LEU A 58 6.79 9.63 4.52
N ILE A 59 6.98 9.08 3.32
CA ILE A 59 6.26 9.53 2.10
C ILE A 59 4.75 9.37 2.29
N GLY A 60 4.30 8.23 2.85
CA GLY A 60 2.90 7.97 3.16
C GLY A 60 2.33 8.97 4.15
N THR A 61 3.07 9.28 5.21
CA THR A 61 2.67 10.26 6.22
C THR A 61 2.56 11.67 5.63
N ILE A 62 3.50 12.09 4.79
CA ILE A 62 3.46 13.38 4.09
C ILE A 62 2.23 13.45 3.17
N ALA A 63 2.01 12.40 2.35
CA ALA A 63 0.87 12.35 1.44
C ALA A 63 -0.47 12.42 2.18
N ALA A 64 -0.61 11.67 3.29
CA ALA A 64 -1.81 11.70 4.12
C ALA A 64 -2.02 13.07 4.78
N SER A 65 -0.96 13.70 5.27
CA SER A 65 -1.01 15.04 5.88
C SER A 65 -1.44 16.09 4.85
N MET A 66 -0.90 16.06 3.64
CA MET A 66 -1.29 16.98 2.56
C MET A 66 -2.75 16.79 2.16
N ALA A 67 -3.22 15.54 2.04
CA ALA A 67 -4.62 15.25 1.77
C ALA A 67 -5.54 15.78 2.88
N GLY A 68 -5.14 15.61 4.15
CA GLY A 68 -5.83 16.17 5.32
C GLY A 68 -5.92 17.69 5.30
N ILE A 69 -4.82 18.38 4.94
CA ILE A 69 -4.81 19.84 4.81
C ILE A 69 -5.77 20.30 3.71
N ILE A 70 -5.73 19.67 2.53
CA ILE A 70 -6.63 20.00 1.40
C ILE A 70 -8.09 19.84 1.83
N THR A 71 -8.41 18.73 2.48
CA THR A 71 -9.76 18.46 2.98
C THR A 71 -10.22 19.49 4.01
N THR A 72 -9.35 19.82 4.96
CA THR A 72 -9.64 20.83 6.01
C THR A 72 -9.86 22.22 5.40
N LEU A 73 -8.98 22.65 4.48
CA LEU A 73 -9.12 23.94 3.81
C LEU A 73 -10.40 24.02 2.98
N SER A 74 -10.81 22.92 2.34
CA SER A 74 -12.06 22.86 1.58
C SER A 74 -13.29 23.05 2.48
N HIS A 75 -13.28 22.47 3.67
CA HIS A 75 -14.34 22.69 4.67
C HIS A 75 -14.33 24.14 5.21
N TRP A 76 -13.16 24.67 5.53
CA TRP A 76 -13.02 26.03 6.04
C TRP A 76 -13.43 27.09 5.02
N GLY A 77 -13.08 26.89 3.74
CA GLY A 77 -13.49 27.78 2.66
C GLY A 77 -15.01 27.95 2.56
N MET A 78 -15.76 26.90 2.92
CA MET A 78 -17.22 26.96 2.96
C MET A 78 -17.75 27.74 4.19
N PHE A 79 -17.09 27.61 5.36
CA PHE A 79 -17.49 28.32 6.58
C PHE A 79 -17.15 29.81 6.56
N PHE A 80 -15.99 30.17 6.02
CA PHE A 80 -15.51 31.56 6.02
C PHE A 80 -15.71 32.30 4.71
N GLY A 81 -15.89 31.58 3.58
CA GLY A 81 -16.15 32.17 2.27
C GLY A 81 -17.58 32.71 2.07
N GLY A 82 -18.49 32.45 3.03
CA GLY A 82 -19.88 32.91 3.02
C GLY A 82 -20.12 34.30 3.62
N GLY A 83 -19.10 34.98 4.11
CA GLY A 83 -19.20 36.35 4.63
C GLY A 83 -19.02 37.39 3.54
N ASP A 84 -20.08 38.12 3.24
CA ASP A 84 -20.07 39.43 2.56
C ASP A 84 -19.75 39.49 1.06
N ARG A 85 -20.26 38.53 0.28
CA ARG A 85 -20.38 38.73 -1.18
C ARG A 85 -21.81 38.43 -1.61
N ASP A 86 -22.43 39.45 -2.23
CA ASP A 86 -23.75 39.48 -2.84
C ASP A 86 -24.54 38.15 -2.82
N ARG A 87 -25.60 38.11 -1.99
CA ARG A 87 -26.52 36.97 -1.83
C ARG A 87 -27.22 36.50 -3.10
N ASN A 88 -26.83 37.00 -4.27
CA ASN A 88 -27.51 36.77 -5.54
C ASN A 88 -26.76 35.88 -6.55
N SER A 89 -25.66 35.25 -6.18
CA SER A 89 -24.96 34.35 -7.10
C SER A 89 -25.11 32.91 -6.66
N SER A 90 -26.15 32.23 -7.14
CA SER A 90 -26.34 30.78 -7.06
C SER A 90 -25.09 29.99 -7.52
N SER A 91 -24.29 30.59 -8.40
CA SER A 91 -23.06 29.99 -8.94
C SER A 91 -21.95 29.84 -7.90
N SER A 92 -21.80 30.76 -6.95
CA SER A 92 -20.77 30.63 -5.89
C SER A 92 -21.06 29.51 -4.90
N ALA A 93 -22.36 29.30 -4.57
CA ALA A 93 -22.79 28.20 -3.70
C ALA A 93 -22.57 26.83 -4.37
N ILE A 94 -22.86 26.73 -5.67
CA ILE A 94 -22.63 25.50 -6.45
C ILE A 94 -21.15 25.17 -6.55
N VAL A 95 -20.30 26.15 -6.80
CA VAL A 95 -18.83 25.97 -6.84
C VAL A 95 -18.31 25.54 -5.48
N GLY A 96 -18.77 26.14 -4.37
CA GLY A 96 -18.38 25.75 -3.01
C GLY A 96 -18.78 24.30 -2.70
N LEU A 97 -19.98 23.91 -3.04
CA LEU A 97 -20.47 22.54 -2.85
C LEU A 97 -19.67 21.54 -3.71
N ALA A 98 -19.38 21.89 -4.96
CA ALA A 98 -18.57 21.05 -5.84
C ALA A 98 -17.15 20.87 -5.29
N MET A 99 -16.51 21.93 -4.82
CA MET A 99 -15.17 21.85 -4.23
C MET A 99 -15.14 21.04 -2.93
N MET A 100 -16.17 21.09 -2.12
CA MET A 100 -16.29 20.26 -0.90
C MET A 100 -16.26 18.75 -1.22
N ILE A 101 -16.79 18.35 -2.36
CA ILE A 101 -16.82 16.94 -2.78
C ILE A 101 -15.55 16.59 -3.59
N LEU A 102 -15.17 17.45 -4.54
CA LEU A 102 -14.10 17.15 -5.49
C LEU A 102 -12.70 17.21 -4.85
N ALA A 103 -12.46 18.10 -3.90
CA ALA A 103 -11.15 18.24 -3.31
C ALA A 103 -10.74 17.02 -2.45
N PRO A 104 -11.58 16.46 -1.54
CA PRO A 104 -11.28 15.20 -0.86
C PRO A 104 -11.13 14.03 -1.82
N LEU A 105 -11.95 13.97 -2.87
CA LEU A 105 -11.86 12.91 -3.88
C LEU A 105 -10.53 12.97 -4.63
N ALA A 106 -10.11 14.15 -5.08
CA ALA A 106 -8.83 14.36 -5.77
C ALA A 106 -7.65 14.00 -4.83
N ALA A 107 -7.70 14.45 -3.57
CA ALA A 107 -6.69 14.12 -2.57
C ALA A 107 -6.58 12.59 -2.35
N GLY A 108 -7.72 11.89 -2.27
CA GLY A 108 -7.77 10.43 -2.17
C GLY A 108 -7.16 9.72 -3.39
N ILE A 109 -7.46 10.18 -4.59
CA ILE A 109 -6.91 9.63 -5.84
C ILE A 109 -5.38 9.80 -5.88
N ILE A 110 -4.86 10.97 -5.52
CA ILE A 110 -3.42 11.23 -5.45
C ILE A 110 -2.76 10.30 -4.42
N GLN A 111 -3.35 10.18 -3.24
CA GLN A 111 -2.84 9.30 -2.17
C GLN A 111 -2.78 7.83 -2.62
N MET A 112 -3.81 7.35 -3.30
CA MET A 112 -3.84 6.00 -3.86
C MET A 112 -2.78 5.80 -4.96
N ALA A 113 -2.60 6.78 -5.86
CA ALA A 113 -1.59 6.72 -6.91
C ALA A 113 -0.18 6.63 -6.33
N VAL A 114 0.12 7.44 -5.31
CA VAL A 114 1.39 7.40 -4.57
C VAL A 114 1.57 6.04 -3.90
N SER A 115 0.55 5.50 -3.23
CA SER A 115 0.61 4.19 -2.58
C SER A 115 0.92 3.06 -3.57
N ARG A 116 0.19 3.00 -4.69
CA ARG A 116 0.41 1.97 -5.73
C ARG A 116 1.81 2.04 -6.36
N SER A 117 2.32 3.24 -6.61
CA SER A 117 3.66 3.40 -7.19
C SER A 117 4.75 2.87 -6.24
N ARG A 118 4.57 3.06 -4.93
CA ARG A 118 5.49 2.53 -3.92
C ARG A 118 5.48 1.01 -3.85
N GLU A 119 4.30 0.38 -3.94
CA GLU A 119 4.19 -1.07 -4.01
C GLU A 119 4.99 -1.64 -5.19
N TYR A 120 4.85 -1.04 -6.39
CA TYR A 120 5.63 -1.49 -7.55
C TYR A 120 7.14 -1.27 -7.39
N MET A 121 7.54 -0.18 -6.72
CA MET A 121 8.95 0.06 -6.42
C MET A 121 9.49 -0.95 -5.40
N ALA A 122 8.71 -1.26 -4.37
CA ALA A 122 9.07 -2.25 -3.36
C ALA A 122 9.14 -3.66 -3.95
N ASP A 123 8.21 -4.04 -4.84
CA ASP A 123 8.27 -5.30 -5.57
C ASP A 123 9.53 -5.42 -6.40
N LYS A 124 9.84 -4.38 -7.19
CA LYS A 124 11.05 -4.36 -8.02
C LYS A 124 12.31 -4.49 -7.17
N SER A 125 12.45 -3.64 -6.15
CA SER A 125 13.63 -3.63 -5.29
C SER A 125 13.73 -4.89 -4.42
N GLY A 126 12.60 -5.43 -3.97
CA GLY A 126 12.55 -6.69 -3.23
C GLY A 126 12.97 -7.87 -4.09
N GLY A 127 12.51 -7.92 -5.35
CA GLY A 127 12.94 -8.93 -6.31
C GLY A 127 14.44 -8.83 -6.66
N GLU A 128 14.99 -7.62 -6.74
CA GLU A 128 16.43 -7.40 -6.91
C GLU A 128 17.23 -7.82 -5.67
N LEU A 129 16.73 -7.50 -4.49
CA LEU A 129 17.39 -7.77 -3.21
C LEU A 129 17.44 -9.26 -2.88
N SER A 130 16.34 -9.99 -3.09
CA SER A 130 16.27 -11.45 -2.91
C SER A 130 16.96 -12.22 -4.04
N GLY A 131 17.15 -11.59 -5.20
CA GLY A 131 17.62 -12.28 -6.41
C GLY A 131 16.60 -13.25 -7.04
N ASN A 132 15.42 -13.38 -6.42
CA ASN A 132 14.37 -14.32 -6.85
C ASN A 132 12.98 -13.65 -6.88
N PRO A 133 12.69 -12.80 -7.89
CA PRO A 133 11.37 -12.17 -8.01
C PRO A 133 10.21 -13.17 -8.18
N ASP A 134 10.50 -14.37 -8.72
CA ASP A 134 9.49 -15.42 -8.87
C ASP A 134 8.97 -15.91 -7.52
N ALA A 135 9.84 -16.06 -6.52
CA ALA A 135 9.44 -16.46 -5.18
C ALA A 135 8.50 -15.43 -4.52
N LEU A 136 8.78 -14.13 -4.68
CA LEU A 136 7.86 -13.09 -4.22
C LEU A 136 6.51 -13.16 -4.95
N ALA A 137 6.50 -13.44 -6.26
CA ALA A 137 5.27 -13.61 -7.02
C ALA A 137 4.43 -14.79 -6.52
N ASP A 138 5.08 -15.93 -6.21
CA ASP A 138 4.40 -17.11 -5.65
C ASP A 138 3.87 -16.85 -4.25
N ALA A 139 4.63 -16.15 -3.40
CA ALA A 139 4.18 -15.71 -2.09
C ALA A 139 2.90 -14.88 -2.18
N LEU A 140 2.85 -13.89 -3.08
CA LEU A 140 1.67 -13.04 -3.28
C LEU A 140 0.43 -13.86 -3.68
N LEU A 141 0.59 -14.85 -4.57
CA LEU A 141 -0.51 -15.74 -4.98
C LEU A 141 -1.00 -16.60 -3.83
N LYS A 142 -0.10 -17.16 -3.01
CA LYS A 142 -0.47 -17.97 -1.84
C LYS A 142 -1.22 -17.13 -0.80
N ILE A 143 -0.72 -15.92 -0.49
CA ILE A 143 -1.37 -15.02 0.49
C ILE A 143 -2.75 -14.58 -0.02
N GLU A 144 -2.90 -14.27 -1.33
CA GLU A 144 -4.19 -13.94 -1.93
C GLU A 144 -5.19 -15.11 -1.84
N SER A 145 -4.75 -16.32 -2.13
CA SER A 145 -5.56 -17.51 -2.00
C SER A 145 -6.04 -17.71 -0.55
N TYR A 146 -5.16 -17.44 0.40
CA TYR A 146 -5.51 -17.52 1.82
C TYR A 146 -6.55 -16.47 2.21
N ALA A 147 -6.39 -15.23 1.74
CA ALA A 147 -7.31 -14.13 2.00
C ALA A 147 -8.71 -14.36 1.39
N LYS A 148 -8.78 -14.98 0.22
CA LYS A 148 -10.07 -15.32 -0.45
C LYS A 148 -10.87 -16.41 0.28
N ASN A 149 -10.17 -17.30 0.95
CA ASN A 149 -10.79 -18.49 1.57
C ASN A 149 -11.13 -18.30 3.04
N ARG A 150 -10.73 -17.22 3.68
CA ARG A 150 -10.98 -16.95 5.10
C ARG A 150 -11.30 -15.47 5.32
N THR A 151 -12.27 -15.20 6.20
CA THR A 151 -12.43 -13.86 6.79
C THR A 151 -11.24 -13.60 7.69
N MET A 152 -10.58 -12.44 7.53
CA MET A 152 -9.45 -12.05 8.38
C MET A 152 -9.97 -11.34 9.63
N PRO A 153 -9.97 -12.00 10.81
CA PRO A 153 -10.39 -11.36 12.05
C PRO A 153 -9.47 -10.19 12.37
N GLY A 154 -10.04 -9.04 12.75
CA GLY A 154 -9.27 -7.86 13.17
C GLY A 154 -8.83 -6.94 12.02
N ALA A 155 -9.10 -7.27 10.76
CA ALA A 155 -8.89 -6.34 9.66
C ALA A 155 -9.96 -5.23 9.71
N THR A 156 -9.51 -3.98 9.79
CA THR A 156 -10.33 -2.77 9.72
C THR A 156 -9.85 -1.89 8.58
N GLU A 157 -10.66 -0.93 8.13
CA GLU A 157 -10.21 0.04 7.13
C GLU A 157 -8.93 0.77 7.56
N ASN A 158 -8.79 1.05 8.85
CA ASN A 158 -7.62 1.74 9.41
C ASN A 158 -6.37 0.86 9.45
N THR A 159 -6.50 -0.46 9.44
CA THR A 159 -5.37 -1.41 9.47
C THR A 159 -5.10 -2.05 8.11
N ALA A 160 -5.95 -1.81 7.10
CA ALA A 160 -5.83 -2.41 5.77
C ALA A 160 -4.47 -2.16 5.10
N HIS A 161 -3.87 -1.00 5.33
CA HIS A 161 -2.56 -0.62 4.79
C HIS A 161 -1.38 -1.39 5.41
N MET A 162 -1.60 -2.12 6.51
CA MET A 162 -0.59 -2.97 7.17
C MET A 162 -0.60 -4.41 6.67
N PHE A 163 -1.45 -4.74 5.70
CA PHE A 163 -1.51 -6.08 5.13
C PHE A 163 -0.84 -6.08 3.75
N ILE A 164 -0.07 -7.12 3.45
CA ILE A 164 0.61 -7.30 2.15
C ILE A 164 -0.39 -7.35 0.99
N ILE A 165 -1.57 -7.89 1.25
CA ILE A 165 -2.69 -7.95 0.31
C ILE A 165 -3.92 -7.39 1.02
N CYS A 166 -4.78 -6.72 0.26
CA CYS A 166 -6.02 -6.18 0.78
C CYS A 166 -6.83 -7.26 1.52
N PRO A 167 -7.12 -7.08 2.83
CA PRO A 167 -7.77 -8.10 3.66
C PRO A 167 -9.28 -8.23 3.41
N PHE A 168 -9.85 -7.38 2.54
CA PHE A 168 -11.28 -7.36 2.24
C PHE A 168 -11.61 -8.18 0.99
N SER A 169 -12.76 -8.87 1.01
CA SER A 169 -13.19 -9.67 -0.12
C SER A 169 -13.51 -8.79 -1.34
N ALA A 170 -13.34 -9.35 -2.55
CA ALA A 170 -13.60 -8.66 -3.81
C ALA A 170 -15.05 -8.14 -3.95
N LYS A 171 -15.99 -8.59 -3.12
CA LYS A 171 -17.38 -8.11 -3.08
C LYS A 171 -17.53 -6.79 -2.34
N ASP A 172 -16.63 -6.49 -1.39
CA ASP A 172 -16.75 -5.34 -0.49
C ASP A 172 -15.97 -4.11 -0.97
N MET A 173 -15.08 -4.28 -1.95
CA MET A 173 -14.28 -3.18 -2.49
C MET A 173 -14.42 -3.05 -4.00
N LYS A 174 -14.97 -1.94 -4.43
CA LYS A 174 -14.76 -1.46 -5.80
C LYS A 174 -13.25 -1.27 -5.97
N GLN A 175 -12.62 -2.06 -6.83
CA GLN A 175 -11.15 -2.08 -7.08
C GLN A 175 -10.52 -0.70 -7.32
N LEU A 176 -11.33 0.29 -7.69
CA LEU A 176 -10.92 1.67 -7.92
C LEU A 176 -10.35 2.36 -6.66
N PHE A 177 -10.79 1.95 -5.48
CA PHE A 177 -10.42 2.57 -4.20
C PHE A 177 -9.48 1.71 -3.35
N SER A 178 -8.90 0.64 -3.92
CA SER A 178 -7.87 -0.14 -3.24
C SER A 178 -6.56 0.66 -3.17
N THR A 179 -5.97 0.75 -1.99
CA THR A 179 -4.64 1.34 -1.76
C THR A 179 -3.53 0.48 -2.37
N HIS A 180 -3.78 -0.83 -2.57
CA HIS A 180 -2.83 -1.75 -3.19
C HIS A 180 -3.18 -2.02 -4.66
N PRO A 181 -2.15 -2.19 -5.53
CA PRO A 181 -2.36 -2.69 -6.90
C PRO A 181 -2.91 -4.12 -6.87
N SER A 182 -3.49 -4.56 -8.00
CA SER A 182 -3.95 -5.94 -8.11
C SER A 182 -2.79 -6.92 -7.98
N THR A 183 -3.02 -8.05 -7.30
CA THR A 183 -2.02 -9.13 -7.22
C THR A 183 -1.60 -9.60 -8.61
N ALA A 184 -2.53 -9.65 -9.55
CA ALA A 184 -2.25 -10.05 -10.93
C ALA A 184 -1.22 -9.13 -11.60
N ASP A 185 -1.35 -7.79 -11.45
CA ASP A 185 -0.40 -6.83 -12.01
C ASP A 185 0.98 -6.92 -11.35
N ARG A 186 1.00 -7.08 -10.01
CA ARG A 186 2.25 -7.26 -9.26
C ARG A 186 2.98 -8.53 -9.72
N VAL A 187 2.27 -9.66 -9.79
CA VAL A 187 2.81 -10.94 -10.25
C VAL A 187 3.33 -10.86 -11.69
N ALA A 188 2.57 -10.25 -12.60
CA ALA A 188 3.02 -10.09 -13.99
C ALA A 188 4.34 -9.30 -14.10
N ARG A 189 4.49 -8.23 -13.31
CA ARG A 189 5.73 -7.42 -13.26
C ARG A 189 6.91 -8.19 -12.67
N LEU A 190 6.69 -8.92 -11.56
CA LEU A 190 7.73 -9.76 -10.94
C LEU A 190 8.21 -10.89 -11.86
N ARG A 191 7.29 -11.55 -12.57
CA ARG A 191 7.64 -12.58 -13.56
C ARG A 191 8.43 -12.00 -14.74
N ALA A 192 8.06 -10.81 -15.20
CA ALA A 192 8.81 -10.10 -16.23
C ALA A 192 10.23 -9.73 -15.77
N GLN A 193 10.37 -9.27 -14.53
CA GLN A 193 11.65 -8.98 -13.90
C GLN A 193 12.52 -10.24 -13.79
N ALA A 194 11.97 -11.35 -13.32
CA ALA A 194 12.67 -12.62 -13.21
C ALA A 194 13.20 -13.10 -14.57
N LYS A 195 12.39 -12.96 -15.63
CA LYS A 195 12.80 -13.26 -16.99
C LYS A 195 13.96 -12.39 -17.47
N ALA A 196 13.89 -11.08 -17.21
CA ALA A 196 14.96 -10.13 -17.55
C ALA A 196 16.26 -10.43 -16.81
N MET A 197 16.20 -10.77 -15.52
CA MET A 197 17.37 -11.14 -14.72
C MET A 197 18.05 -12.41 -15.24
N ARG A 198 17.27 -13.44 -15.62
CA ARG A 198 17.81 -14.67 -16.23
C ARG A 198 18.47 -14.41 -17.59
N SER A 199 17.91 -13.54 -18.41
CA SER A 199 18.48 -13.20 -19.72
C SER A 199 19.77 -12.38 -19.61
N SER A 200 19.91 -11.53 -18.58
CA SER A 200 21.12 -10.74 -18.35
C SER A 200 22.22 -11.52 -17.64
N GLY A 201 21.88 -12.53 -16.83
CA GLY A 201 22.84 -13.41 -16.14
C GLY A 201 23.47 -14.48 -17.01
N GLY A 202 22.85 -14.84 -18.14
CA GLY A 202 23.36 -15.82 -19.10
C GLY A 202 24.37 -15.29 -20.15
N ALA A 203 24.70 -13.98 -20.07
CA ALA A 203 25.59 -13.32 -21.04
C ALA A 203 27.02 -13.09 -20.48
N LYS A 204 27.44 -13.88 -19.49
CA LYS A 204 28.82 -13.87 -18.98
C LYS A 204 29.54 -15.16 -19.26
#